data_92152dd1366a4c7b71e913047030f539
#
_entry.id   92152dd1366a4c7b71e913047030f539
#
_cell.length_a   1.000
_cell.length_b   1.000
_cell.length_c   1.000
_cell.angle_alpha   90.00
_cell.angle_beta   90.00
_cell.angle_gamma   90.00
#
_symmetry.space_group_name_H-M   'P 1'
#
loop_
_entity.id
_entity.type
_entity.pdbx_description
1 polymer ?
#
loop_
_entity_poly.entity_id
_entity_poly.type
_entity_poly.pdbx_seq_one_letter_code
_entity_poly.pdbx_strand_id
1 'polypeptide(L)'
;MKNVEKYERGYYMPPVKCMKWAEKEYVDHAPAWCSVDLRDGNQALIIPMSLEEKLEFFTKLVEIGFKEIEIGFPAASETEYEFCRTLIEKNMIPDDVTIQVLTQSREHIIKKTFEAIDGAKNAVVHLYNSTSVAQREQVFRKSKEEIIKIATDGAKLCNEYKKHAKGNIVFEYSPESFTGTEPEFARDICNAVIDIWQPTPDNKVIINLPVTVEMSMPHVYAQQVEYMCDTLHNRENVIVSLHPHNDRGCAVADCEMGLLAGADRIEGTCFGNGERTGNADIVTIALNMYLSLIHI
;
A
#
# COMPACT_ATOMS: atom_id res chain seq x y z
N MET A 1 34.86 -8.72 -10.58
CA MET A 1 33.79 -8.64 -11.61
C MET A 1 33.95 -7.33 -12.35
N LYS A 2 34.22 -7.36 -13.65
CA LYS A 2 34.51 -6.15 -14.46
C LYS A 2 33.32 -5.20 -14.67
N ASN A 3 32.12 -5.52 -14.19
CA ASN A 3 30.91 -4.74 -14.46
C ASN A 3 30.22 -4.19 -13.20
N VAL A 4 30.80 -4.35 -12.02
CA VAL A 4 30.20 -3.84 -10.77
C VAL A 4 30.13 -2.30 -10.76
N GLU A 5 31.05 -1.64 -11.44
CA GLU A 5 31.13 -0.18 -11.55
C GLU A 5 29.96 0.45 -12.36
N LYS A 6 29.14 -0.40 -13.04
CA LYS A 6 27.95 0.06 -13.75
C LYS A 6 26.76 0.34 -12.84
N TYR A 7 26.82 -0.15 -11.60
CA TYR A 7 25.71 -0.09 -10.67
C TYR A 7 25.98 0.99 -9.63
N GLU A 8 25.09 1.96 -9.57
CA GLU A 8 25.10 3.02 -8.58
C GLU A 8 24.14 2.67 -7.44
N ARG A 9 24.38 3.25 -6.26
CA ARG A 9 23.50 3.11 -5.12
C ARG A 9 22.20 3.87 -5.41
N GLY A 10 21.06 3.15 -5.52
CA GLY A 10 19.76 3.71 -5.85
C GLY A 10 18.83 3.96 -4.65
N TYR A 11 19.29 3.73 -3.41
CA TYR A 11 18.50 3.92 -2.20
C TYR A 11 19.08 4.99 -1.28
N TYR A 12 18.24 5.51 -0.40
CA TYR A 12 18.59 6.60 0.52
C TYR A 12 18.45 6.15 1.97
N MET A 13 19.42 6.55 2.80
CA MET A 13 19.32 6.39 4.25
C MET A 13 18.54 7.55 4.85
N PRO A 14 17.80 7.35 5.94
CA PRO A 14 17.25 8.47 6.70
C PRO A 14 18.34 9.45 7.14
N PRO A 15 18.00 10.74 7.27
CA PRO A 15 18.98 11.78 7.66
C PRO A 15 19.42 11.66 9.13
N VAL A 16 18.71 10.85 9.91
CA VAL A 16 18.98 10.56 11.33
C VAL A 16 19.13 9.07 11.56
N LYS A 17 19.76 8.69 12.68
CA LYS A 17 19.90 7.30 13.05
C LYS A 17 18.55 6.73 13.52
N CYS A 18 18.06 5.72 12.85
CA CYS A 18 16.83 4.99 13.14
C CYS A 18 17.17 3.55 13.50
N MET A 19 17.27 3.22 14.77
CA MET A 19 17.71 1.92 15.26
C MET A 19 16.87 1.37 16.41
N LYS A 20 15.77 2.00 16.79
CA LYS A 20 14.87 1.52 17.86
C LYS A 20 14.27 0.16 17.52
N TRP A 21 14.02 -0.11 16.23
CA TRP A 21 13.51 -1.39 15.76
C TRP A 21 14.43 -2.55 16.11
N ALA A 22 15.75 -2.34 16.09
CA ALA A 22 16.75 -3.36 16.37
C ALA A 22 16.90 -3.67 17.89
N GLU A 23 16.29 -2.86 18.75
CA GLU A 23 16.28 -3.06 20.20
C GLU A 23 15.05 -3.86 20.66
N LYS A 24 14.04 -4.05 19.78
CA LYS A 24 12.84 -4.83 20.07
C LYS A 24 13.10 -6.32 19.90
N GLU A 25 12.67 -7.11 20.87
CA GLU A 25 12.78 -8.57 20.85
C GLU A 25 11.67 -9.24 20.03
N TYR A 26 10.50 -8.59 19.91
CA TYR A 26 9.32 -9.12 19.23
C TYR A 26 8.39 -8.00 18.76
N VAL A 27 7.45 -8.36 17.89
CA VAL A 27 6.31 -7.50 17.53
C VAL A 27 5.21 -7.74 18.57
N ASP A 28 4.74 -6.69 19.23
CA ASP A 28 3.85 -6.74 20.39
C ASP A 28 2.35 -6.80 20.07
N HIS A 29 2.00 -6.67 18.78
CA HIS A 29 0.62 -6.75 18.31
C HIS A 29 0.54 -7.34 16.89
N ALA A 30 -0.58 -7.97 16.57
CA ALA A 30 -0.81 -8.47 15.22
C ALA A 30 -1.07 -7.30 14.26
N PRO A 31 -0.45 -7.29 13.05
CA PRO A 31 -0.77 -6.29 12.04
C PRO A 31 -2.16 -6.51 11.46
N ALA A 32 -2.73 -5.46 10.87
CA ALA A 32 -3.82 -5.63 9.93
C ALA A 32 -3.30 -6.28 8.64
N TRP A 33 -4.08 -7.19 8.07
CA TRP A 33 -3.73 -7.93 6.88
C TRP A 33 -4.59 -7.52 5.69
N CYS A 34 -3.98 -7.06 4.61
CA CYS A 34 -4.65 -6.78 3.36
C CYS A 34 -4.15 -7.72 2.26
N SER A 35 -5.06 -8.52 1.68
CA SER A 35 -4.75 -9.29 0.47
C SER A 35 -4.75 -8.36 -0.74
N VAL A 36 -3.66 -8.39 -1.51
CA VAL A 36 -3.57 -7.73 -2.82
C VAL A 36 -3.54 -8.74 -3.98
N ASP A 37 -3.94 -9.99 -3.72
CA ASP A 37 -3.97 -11.07 -4.72
C ASP A 37 -4.79 -10.71 -5.96
N LEU A 38 -5.96 -10.08 -5.77
CA LEU A 38 -6.90 -9.74 -6.84
C LEU A 38 -6.53 -8.49 -7.63
N ARG A 39 -5.58 -7.68 -7.12
CA ARG A 39 -5.04 -6.52 -7.84
C ARG A 39 -3.61 -6.79 -8.29
N ASP A 40 -2.64 -6.76 -7.40
CA ASP A 40 -1.22 -6.84 -7.72
C ASP A 40 -0.81 -8.26 -8.15
N GLY A 41 -1.35 -9.25 -7.45
CA GLY A 41 -1.19 -10.65 -7.83
C GLY A 41 -1.79 -10.97 -9.21
N ASN A 42 -3.01 -10.48 -9.48
CA ASN A 42 -3.68 -10.66 -10.78
C ASN A 42 -2.96 -9.90 -11.91
N GLN A 43 -2.46 -8.69 -11.64
CA GLN A 43 -1.73 -7.87 -12.60
C GLN A 43 -0.46 -8.56 -13.12
N ALA A 44 0.13 -9.44 -12.31
CA ALA A 44 1.34 -10.18 -12.65
C ALA A 44 1.09 -11.42 -13.53
N LEU A 45 -0.15 -11.85 -13.69
CA LEU A 45 -0.49 -13.02 -14.48
C LEU A 45 -0.36 -12.74 -15.97
N ILE A 46 0.19 -13.73 -16.72
CA ILE A 46 0.29 -13.65 -18.19
C ILE A 46 -1.11 -13.55 -18.82
N ILE A 47 -2.06 -14.28 -18.25
CA ILE A 47 -3.49 -14.20 -18.58
C ILE A 47 -4.17 -13.78 -17.28
N PRO A 48 -4.62 -12.52 -17.16
CA PRO A 48 -5.36 -12.06 -15.98
C PRO A 48 -6.64 -12.87 -15.77
N MET A 49 -7.08 -12.98 -14.51
CA MET A 49 -8.30 -13.69 -14.15
C MET A 49 -9.52 -13.08 -14.84
N SER A 50 -10.42 -13.94 -15.29
CA SER A 50 -11.77 -13.58 -15.73
C SER A 50 -12.60 -13.04 -14.56
N LEU A 51 -13.76 -12.45 -14.87
CA LEU A 51 -14.70 -12.00 -13.84
C LEU A 51 -15.10 -13.13 -12.88
N GLU A 52 -15.41 -14.31 -13.44
CA GLU A 52 -15.83 -15.47 -12.66
C GLU A 52 -14.73 -15.96 -11.74
N GLU A 53 -13.49 -16.05 -12.22
CA GLU A 53 -12.33 -16.46 -11.42
C GLU A 53 -12.05 -15.46 -10.29
N LYS A 54 -12.17 -14.15 -10.56
CA LYS A 54 -12.04 -13.11 -9.53
C LYS A 54 -13.12 -13.21 -8.46
N LEU A 55 -14.37 -13.48 -8.83
CA LEU A 55 -15.48 -13.66 -7.89
C LEU A 55 -15.28 -14.89 -7.01
N GLU A 56 -14.82 -16.02 -7.60
CA GLU A 56 -14.51 -17.21 -6.84
C GLU A 56 -13.36 -16.97 -5.87
N PHE A 57 -12.28 -16.34 -6.35
CA PHE A 57 -11.13 -16.07 -5.50
C PHE A 57 -11.43 -15.07 -4.38
N PHE A 58 -12.22 -14.04 -4.64
CA PHE A 58 -12.72 -13.13 -3.60
C PHE A 58 -13.44 -13.91 -2.49
N THR A 59 -14.33 -14.82 -2.88
CA THR A 59 -15.06 -15.68 -1.92
C THR A 59 -14.09 -16.51 -1.07
N LYS A 60 -13.02 -17.06 -1.69
CA LYS A 60 -12.00 -17.83 -0.96
C LYS A 60 -11.19 -16.95 0.02
N LEU A 61 -10.83 -15.74 -0.35
CA LEU A 61 -10.15 -14.82 0.55
C LEU A 61 -11.01 -14.46 1.77
N VAL A 62 -12.31 -14.25 1.56
CA VAL A 62 -13.29 -14.06 2.65
C VAL A 62 -13.41 -15.30 3.54
N GLU A 63 -13.47 -16.51 2.95
CA GLU A 63 -13.50 -17.78 3.70
C GLU A 63 -12.24 -18.02 4.52
N ILE A 64 -11.06 -17.63 4.03
CA ILE A 64 -9.78 -17.66 4.77
C ILE A 64 -9.82 -16.71 5.98
N GLY A 65 -10.59 -15.64 5.90
CA GLY A 65 -10.80 -14.69 6.99
C GLY A 65 -10.20 -13.29 6.78
N PHE A 66 -9.75 -12.95 5.58
CA PHE A 66 -9.30 -11.59 5.28
C PHE A 66 -10.42 -10.58 5.52
N LYS A 67 -10.04 -9.47 6.18
CA LYS A 67 -10.95 -8.35 6.47
C LYS A 67 -10.70 -7.14 5.58
N GLU A 68 -9.54 -7.09 4.94
CA GLU A 68 -9.20 -6.10 3.94
C GLU A 68 -8.70 -6.80 2.67
N ILE A 69 -9.29 -6.47 1.52
CA ILE A 69 -8.98 -7.10 0.23
C ILE A 69 -8.92 -6.01 -0.84
N GLU A 70 -7.74 -5.82 -1.43
CA GLU A 70 -7.60 -4.95 -2.60
C GLU A 70 -8.07 -5.69 -3.85
N ILE A 71 -9.24 -5.30 -4.33
CA ILE A 71 -9.97 -6.02 -5.37
C ILE A 71 -9.55 -5.64 -6.78
N GLY A 72 -8.92 -4.48 -6.99
CA GLY A 72 -8.48 -4.08 -8.31
C GLY A 72 -8.30 -2.58 -8.50
N PHE A 73 -8.20 -2.19 -9.77
CA PHE A 73 -8.13 -0.81 -10.23
C PHE A 73 -9.31 -0.52 -11.16
N PRO A 74 -10.49 -0.16 -10.63
CA PRO A 74 -11.74 -0.08 -11.41
C PRO A 74 -11.69 0.86 -12.61
N ALA A 75 -10.82 1.87 -12.58
CA ALA A 75 -10.66 2.80 -13.69
C ALA A 75 -9.70 2.31 -14.79
N ALA A 76 -9.01 1.18 -14.59
CA ALA A 76 -8.02 0.68 -15.54
C ALA A 76 -8.65 -0.12 -16.70
N SER A 77 -9.73 -0.85 -16.44
CA SER A 77 -10.41 -1.66 -17.46
C SER A 77 -11.88 -1.88 -17.13
N GLU A 78 -12.64 -2.33 -18.12
CA GLU A 78 -14.06 -2.66 -17.95
C GLU A 78 -14.23 -3.87 -17.02
N THR A 79 -13.40 -4.91 -17.15
CA THR A 79 -13.42 -6.08 -16.26
C THR A 79 -13.20 -5.70 -14.80
N GLU A 80 -12.25 -4.80 -14.50
CA GLU A 80 -11.98 -4.33 -13.14
C GLU A 80 -13.18 -3.53 -12.59
N TYR A 81 -13.79 -2.71 -13.42
CA TYR A 81 -14.99 -1.96 -13.05
C TYR A 81 -16.18 -2.89 -12.79
N GLU A 82 -16.44 -3.83 -13.71
CA GLU A 82 -17.54 -4.79 -13.63
C GLU A 82 -17.39 -5.71 -12.41
N PHE A 83 -16.16 -6.13 -12.10
CA PHE A 83 -15.88 -6.93 -10.91
C PHE A 83 -16.25 -6.18 -9.62
N CYS A 84 -15.79 -4.94 -9.47
CA CYS A 84 -16.14 -4.10 -8.32
C CYS A 84 -17.67 -3.93 -8.20
N ARG A 85 -18.34 -3.58 -9.29
CA ARG A 85 -19.79 -3.42 -9.33
C ARG A 85 -20.55 -4.70 -8.99
N THR A 86 -20.09 -5.85 -9.54
CA THR A 86 -20.71 -7.14 -9.29
C THR A 86 -20.66 -7.53 -7.83
N LEU A 87 -19.53 -7.33 -7.14
CA LEU A 87 -19.40 -7.57 -5.70
C LEU A 87 -20.41 -6.77 -4.88
N ILE A 88 -20.60 -5.50 -5.24
CA ILE A 88 -21.51 -4.58 -4.53
C ILE A 88 -22.96 -4.92 -4.84
N GLU A 89 -23.32 -5.01 -6.13
CA GLU A 89 -24.70 -5.18 -6.58
C GLU A 89 -25.29 -6.55 -6.22
N LYS A 90 -24.44 -7.60 -6.17
CA LYS A 90 -24.85 -8.93 -5.72
C LYS A 90 -24.71 -9.14 -4.21
N ASN A 91 -24.33 -8.09 -3.46
CA ASN A 91 -24.15 -8.12 -2.02
C ASN A 91 -23.20 -9.26 -1.55
N MET A 92 -22.06 -9.40 -2.25
CA MET A 92 -21.09 -10.47 -1.97
C MET A 92 -20.08 -10.09 -0.90
N ILE A 93 -20.04 -8.81 -0.50
CA ILE A 93 -19.08 -8.28 0.49
C ILE A 93 -19.71 -8.41 1.88
N PRO A 94 -19.14 -9.22 2.79
CA PRO A 94 -19.61 -9.28 4.18
C PRO A 94 -19.50 -7.93 4.89
N ASP A 95 -20.33 -7.71 5.89
CA ASP A 95 -20.39 -6.44 6.64
C ASP A 95 -19.09 -6.07 7.35
N ASP A 96 -18.28 -7.06 7.68
CA ASP A 96 -16.99 -6.94 8.39
C ASP A 96 -15.78 -7.00 7.44
N VAL A 97 -16.01 -6.96 6.12
CA VAL A 97 -14.97 -6.91 5.09
C VAL A 97 -14.94 -5.55 4.43
N THR A 98 -13.77 -5.00 4.30
CA THR A 98 -13.47 -3.74 3.59
C THR A 98 -12.81 -4.05 2.25
N ILE A 99 -13.41 -3.60 1.16
CA ILE A 99 -12.76 -3.66 -0.14
C ILE A 99 -11.81 -2.47 -0.33
N GLN A 100 -10.67 -2.70 -0.95
CA GLN A 100 -9.73 -1.65 -1.33
C GLN A 100 -9.68 -1.53 -2.85
N VAL A 101 -9.62 -0.31 -3.36
CA VAL A 101 -9.52 -0.02 -4.79
C VAL A 101 -8.43 0.99 -5.07
N LEU A 102 -7.57 0.67 -6.04
CA LEU A 102 -6.48 1.56 -6.46
C LEU A 102 -7.00 2.70 -7.32
N THR A 103 -6.45 3.89 -7.12
CA THR A 103 -6.72 5.05 -7.98
C THR A 103 -5.46 5.91 -8.16
N GLN A 104 -5.22 6.33 -9.40
CA GLN A 104 -4.13 7.25 -9.70
C GLN A 104 -4.58 8.69 -9.43
N SER A 105 -3.65 9.57 -9.01
CA SER A 105 -3.92 10.98 -8.74
C SER A 105 -4.23 11.79 -10.02
N ARG A 106 -5.39 11.49 -10.63
CA ARG A 106 -5.96 12.18 -11.81
C ARG A 106 -7.48 12.25 -11.65
N GLU A 107 -8.05 13.41 -11.88
CA GLU A 107 -9.47 13.69 -11.63
C GLU A 107 -10.42 12.63 -12.24
N HIS A 108 -10.28 12.34 -13.54
CA HIS A 108 -11.15 11.41 -14.24
C HIS A 108 -11.02 9.97 -13.71
N ILE A 109 -9.82 9.58 -13.23
CA ILE A 109 -9.56 8.27 -12.62
C ILE A 109 -10.22 8.20 -11.25
N ILE A 110 -9.99 9.21 -10.40
CA ILE A 110 -10.59 9.28 -9.05
C ILE A 110 -12.13 9.28 -9.17
N LYS A 111 -12.70 10.08 -10.08
CA LYS A 111 -14.13 10.09 -10.33
C LYS A 111 -14.65 8.69 -10.67
N LYS A 112 -14.01 8.00 -11.62
CA LYS A 112 -14.41 6.65 -12.04
C LYS A 112 -14.30 5.64 -10.89
N THR A 113 -13.30 5.78 -10.02
CA THR A 113 -13.15 4.96 -8.83
C THR A 113 -14.30 5.14 -7.86
N PHE A 114 -14.71 6.39 -7.58
CA PHE A 114 -15.88 6.66 -6.71
C PHE A 114 -17.19 6.19 -7.32
N GLU A 115 -17.36 6.28 -8.65
CA GLU A 115 -18.49 5.68 -9.34
C GLU A 115 -18.53 4.15 -9.17
N ALA A 116 -17.36 3.49 -9.22
CA ALA A 116 -17.26 2.05 -9.07
C ALA A 116 -17.63 1.55 -7.67
N ILE A 117 -17.24 2.29 -6.61
CA ILE A 117 -17.53 1.89 -5.22
C ILE A 117 -18.86 2.40 -4.69
N ASP A 118 -19.68 3.10 -5.50
CA ASP A 118 -20.98 3.60 -5.02
C ASP A 118 -21.85 2.45 -4.52
N GLY A 119 -22.33 2.57 -3.29
CA GLY A 119 -23.10 1.54 -2.58
C GLY A 119 -22.26 0.54 -1.79
N ALA A 120 -20.94 0.60 -1.84
CA ALA A 120 -20.10 -0.19 -0.93
C ALA A 120 -20.28 0.28 0.52
N LYS A 121 -20.40 -0.68 1.46
CA LYS A 121 -20.57 -0.40 2.89
C LYS A 121 -19.27 0.11 3.51
N ASN A 122 -18.16 -0.57 3.24
CA ASN A 122 -16.82 -0.22 3.68
C ASN A 122 -15.86 -0.29 2.49
N ALA A 123 -15.13 0.79 2.23
CA ALA A 123 -14.13 0.81 1.18
C ALA A 123 -12.89 1.65 1.55
N VAL A 124 -11.72 1.21 1.09
CA VAL A 124 -10.49 2.01 1.06
C VAL A 124 -10.29 2.52 -0.36
N VAL A 125 -10.11 3.82 -0.52
CA VAL A 125 -9.67 4.44 -1.77
C VAL A 125 -8.17 4.67 -1.68
N HIS A 126 -7.41 3.86 -2.41
CA HIS A 126 -5.96 3.85 -2.40
C HIS A 126 -5.41 4.77 -3.48
N LEU A 127 -5.09 6.00 -3.10
CA LEU A 127 -4.51 7.03 -3.96
C LEU A 127 -2.99 6.85 -4.08
N TYR A 128 -2.43 6.93 -5.29
CA TYR A 128 -0.99 6.89 -5.49
C TYR A 128 -0.50 7.87 -6.55
N ASN A 129 0.75 8.25 -6.42
CA ASN A 129 1.57 8.83 -7.49
C ASN A 129 3.05 8.54 -7.24
N SER A 130 3.84 8.48 -8.31
CA SER A 130 5.25 8.15 -8.24
C SER A 130 6.08 9.30 -7.67
N THR A 131 7.05 8.98 -6.81
CA THR A 131 7.83 9.97 -6.05
C THR A 131 9.35 9.83 -6.20
N SER A 132 9.85 8.70 -6.74
CA SER A 132 11.29 8.45 -6.85
C SER A 132 12.02 9.47 -7.71
N VAL A 133 13.32 9.62 -7.45
CA VAL A 133 14.21 10.51 -8.23
C VAL A 133 14.14 10.18 -9.71
N ALA A 134 14.26 8.90 -10.07
CA ALA A 134 14.24 8.47 -11.46
C ALA A 134 12.93 8.84 -12.18
N GLN A 135 11.79 8.67 -11.50
CA GLN A 135 10.49 9.01 -12.09
C GLN A 135 10.28 10.52 -12.19
N ARG A 136 10.67 11.27 -11.16
CA ARG A 136 10.59 12.74 -11.21
C ARG A 136 11.41 13.35 -12.34
N GLU A 137 12.66 12.91 -12.50
CA GLU A 137 13.60 13.49 -13.45
C GLU A 137 13.43 12.98 -14.87
N GLN A 138 13.20 11.67 -15.05
CA GLN A 138 13.21 11.04 -16.37
C GLN A 138 11.81 10.91 -16.99
N VAL A 139 10.78 10.63 -16.16
CA VAL A 139 9.41 10.39 -16.65
C VAL A 139 8.58 11.66 -16.59
N PHE A 140 8.41 12.22 -15.39
CA PHE A 140 7.55 13.40 -15.22
C PHE A 140 8.24 14.70 -15.57
N ARG A 141 9.54 14.78 -15.37
CA ARG A 141 10.35 16.01 -15.53
C ARG A 141 9.77 17.16 -14.70
N LYS A 142 9.50 16.85 -13.41
CA LYS A 142 8.84 17.74 -12.47
C LYS A 142 9.66 17.92 -11.20
N SER A 143 9.51 19.12 -10.61
CA SER A 143 10.10 19.43 -9.30
C SER A 143 9.38 18.66 -8.17
N LYS A 144 9.99 18.62 -6.98
CA LYS A 144 9.37 18.03 -5.79
C LYS A 144 8.03 18.70 -5.45
N GLU A 145 7.95 20.02 -5.55
CA GLU A 145 6.75 20.81 -5.29
C GLU A 145 5.63 20.48 -6.27
N GLU A 146 5.96 20.26 -7.54
CA GLU A 146 4.97 19.83 -8.54
C GLU A 146 4.46 18.41 -8.29
N ILE A 147 5.32 17.50 -7.80
CA ILE A 147 4.91 16.15 -7.43
C ILE A 147 4.03 16.17 -6.17
N ILE A 148 4.38 16.98 -5.15
CA ILE A 148 3.51 17.21 -3.98
C ILE A 148 2.16 17.76 -4.43
N LYS A 149 2.15 18.69 -5.38
CA LYS A 149 0.91 19.25 -5.90
C LYS A 149 0.01 18.17 -6.53
N ILE A 150 0.56 17.21 -7.27
CA ILE A 150 -0.20 16.08 -7.83
C ILE A 150 -0.85 15.28 -6.71
N ALA A 151 -0.12 14.90 -5.66
CA ALA A 151 -0.66 14.17 -4.52
C ALA A 151 -1.76 14.96 -3.80
N THR A 152 -1.50 16.23 -3.50
CA THR A 152 -2.42 17.08 -2.74
C THR A 152 -3.69 17.44 -3.53
N ASP A 153 -3.59 17.63 -4.84
CA ASP A 153 -4.77 17.83 -5.70
C ASP A 153 -5.64 16.56 -5.72
N GLY A 154 -5.02 15.38 -5.83
CA GLY A 154 -5.74 14.10 -5.72
C GLY A 154 -6.39 13.91 -4.36
N ALA A 155 -5.70 14.22 -3.27
CA ALA A 155 -6.22 14.12 -1.91
C ALA A 155 -7.44 15.03 -1.70
N LYS A 156 -7.43 16.26 -2.24
CA LYS A 156 -8.57 17.18 -2.22
C LYS A 156 -9.76 16.62 -2.98
N LEU A 157 -9.52 16.06 -4.17
CA LEU A 157 -10.57 15.44 -4.97
C LEU A 157 -11.19 14.24 -4.23
N CYS A 158 -10.39 13.39 -3.58
CA CYS A 158 -10.92 12.32 -2.74
C CYS A 158 -11.85 12.86 -1.65
N ASN A 159 -11.46 13.93 -0.95
CA ASN A 159 -12.32 14.59 0.04
C ASN A 159 -13.65 15.11 -0.58
N GLU A 160 -13.60 15.70 -1.78
CA GLU A 160 -14.81 16.18 -2.44
C GLU A 160 -15.76 15.03 -2.80
N TYR A 161 -15.26 13.97 -3.42
CA TYR A 161 -16.08 12.82 -3.79
C TYR A 161 -16.63 12.07 -2.56
N LYS A 162 -15.85 11.95 -1.48
CA LYS A 162 -16.29 11.30 -0.23
C LYS A 162 -17.55 11.96 0.35
N LYS A 163 -17.74 13.26 0.19
CA LYS A 163 -18.95 13.97 0.67
C LYS A 163 -20.24 13.42 0.09
N HIS A 164 -20.17 12.77 -1.07
CA HIS A 164 -21.31 12.20 -1.79
C HIS A 164 -21.41 10.68 -1.66
N ALA A 165 -20.38 10.04 -1.10
CA ALA A 165 -20.34 8.59 -0.88
C ALA A 165 -21.27 8.20 0.28
N LYS A 166 -21.93 7.03 0.16
CA LYS A 166 -22.88 6.53 1.17
C LYS A 166 -22.27 5.54 2.17
N GLY A 167 -21.06 5.08 1.92
CA GLY A 167 -20.37 4.09 2.77
C GLY A 167 -19.35 4.71 3.70
N ASN A 168 -18.76 3.87 4.52
CA ASN A 168 -17.57 4.21 5.29
C ASN A 168 -16.35 4.15 4.36
N ILE A 169 -15.83 5.31 3.97
CA ILE A 169 -14.69 5.44 3.06
C ILE A 169 -13.46 5.86 3.84
N VAL A 170 -12.43 5.02 3.82
CA VAL A 170 -11.11 5.31 4.34
C VAL A 170 -10.19 5.67 3.18
N PHE A 171 -9.22 6.53 3.40
CA PHE A 171 -8.22 6.89 2.40
C PHE A 171 -6.88 6.23 2.70
N GLU A 172 -6.24 5.78 1.65
CA GLU A 172 -4.86 5.33 1.64
C GLU A 172 -4.05 6.14 0.64
N TYR A 173 -2.81 6.47 0.99
CA TYR A 173 -1.86 7.11 0.08
C TYR A 173 -0.56 6.33 0.01
N SER A 174 -0.10 6.07 -1.23
CA SER A 174 1.22 5.50 -1.51
C SER A 174 2.11 6.49 -2.26
N PRO A 175 3.26 6.91 -1.70
CA PRO A 175 4.35 7.49 -2.46
C PRO A 175 5.04 6.38 -3.26
N GLU A 176 4.54 6.07 -4.45
CA GLU A 176 5.03 4.96 -5.28
C GLU A 176 6.54 5.06 -5.50
N SER A 177 7.23 3.90 -5.46
CA SER A 177 8.70 3.80 -5.45
C SER A 177 9.34 4.48 -4.22
N PHE A 178 8.74 4.28 -3.05
CA PHE A 178 9.20 4.84 -1.78
C PHE A 178 10.68 4.57 -1.51
N THR A 179 11.18 3.35 -1.76
CA THR A 179 12.58 2.97 -1.52
C THR A 179 13.58 3.68 -2.44
N GLY A 180 13.13 4.23 -3.57
CA GLY A 180 13.90 5.07 -4.48
C GLY A 180 13.65 6.58 -4.31
N THR A 181 12.97 6.95 -3.22
CA THR A 181 12.63 8.33 -2.87
C THR A 181 13.46 8.77 -1.67
N GLU A 182 13.91 10.01 -1.63
CA GLU A 182 14.61 10.55 -0.47
C GLU A 182 13.66 10.55 0.74
N PRO A 183 14.08 10.04 1.92
CA PRO A 183 13.19 9.90 3.08
C PRO A 183 12.52 11.20 3.52
N GLU A 184 13.24 12.33 3.46
CA GLU A 184 12.67 13.64 3.77
C GLU A 184 11.58 14.05 2.79
N PHE A 185 11.77 13.75 1.51
CA PHE A 185 10.75 14.06 0.50
C PHE A 185 9.54 13.13 0.63
N ALA A 186 9.75 11.84 0.91
CA ALA A 186 8.66 10.90 1.19
C ALA A 186 7.84 11.35 2.41
N ARG A 187 8.49 11.79 3.49
CA ARG A 187 7.83 12.40 4.65
C ARG A 187 7.02 13.64 4.27
N ASP A 188 7.62 14.56 3.54
CA ASP A 188 6.99 15.85 3.22
C ASP A 188 5.74 15.68 2.36
N ILE A 189 5.77 14.78 1.37
CA ILE A 189 4.60 14.51 0.53
C ILE A 189 3.50 13.76 1.30
N CYS A 190 3.86 12.79 2.14
CA CYS A 190 2.90 12.09 2.99
C CYS A 190 2.24 13.06 3.98
N ASN A 191 3.02 13.92 4.64
CA ASN A 191 2.49 14.92 5.57
C ASN A 191 1.58 15.92 4.86
N ALA A 192 1.92 16.36 3.63
CA ALA A 192 1.06 17.23 2.85
C ALA A 192 -0.31 16.59 2.51
N VAL A 193 -0.35 15.28 2.30
CA VAL A 193 -1.60 14.53 2.09
C VAL A 193 -2.36 14.37 3.42
N ILE A 194 -1.69 13.99 4.50
CA ILE A 194 -2.27 13.86 5.85
C ILE A 194 -2.92 15.17 6.29
N ASP A 195 -2.24 16.30 6.05
CA ASP A 195 -2.74 17.64 6.41
C ASP A 195 -4.01 18.04 5.63
N ILE A 196 -4.25 17.45 4.46
CA ILE A 196 -5.50 17.63 3.70
C ILE A 196 -6.60 16.71 4.23
N TRP A 197 -6.28 15.45 4.53
CA TRP A 197 -7.27 14.47 4.97
C TRP A 197 -7.65 14.63 6.44
N GLN A 198 -6.77 15.21 7.28
CA GLN A 198 -6.98 15.52 8.69
C GLN A 198 -7.57 14.32 9.47
N PRO A 199 -6.82 13.20 9.56
CA PRO A 199 -7.32 12.00 10.22
C PRO A 199 -7.65 12.25 11.69
N THR A 200 -8.65 11.49 12.17
CA THR A 200 -9.13 11.52 13.56
C THR A 200 -9.19 10.08 14.09
N PRO A 201 -9.37 9.85 15.40
CA PRO A 201 -9.52 8.50 15.96
C PRO A 201 -10.64 7.69 15.28
N ASP A 202 -11.73 8.35 14.87
CA ASP A 202 -12.88 7.71 14.23
C ASP A 202 -12.77 7.62 12.70
N ASN A 203 -11.79 8.30 12.11
CA ASN A 203 -11.56 8.32 10.66
C ASN A 203 -10.06 8.35 10.38
N LYS A 204 -9.39 7.24 10.65
CA LYS A 204 -7.97 7.07 10.36
C LYS A 204 -7.71 7.05 8.87
N VAL A 205 -6.47 7.34 8.49
CA VAL A 205 -5.97 7.18 7.11
C VAL A 205 -4.81 6.20 7.08
N ILE A 206 -4.52 5.67 5.91
CA ILE A 206 -3.43 4.72 5.70
C ILE A 206 -2.33 5.43 4.90
N ILE A 207 -1.09 5.35 5.36
CA ILE A 207 0.09 5.69 4.58
C ILE A 207 0.82 4.40 4.29
N ASN A 208 0.84 4.00 3.03
CA ASN A 208 1.48 2.78 2.58
C ASN A 208 2.88 3.10 2.03
N LEU A 209 3.86 2.31 2.43
CA LEU A 209 5.28 2.50 2.10
C LEU A 209 5.75 1.38 1.16
N PRO A 210 5.52 1.50 -0.17
CA PRO A 210 5.79 0.40 -1.08
C PRO A 210 7.28 0.22 -1.37
N VAL A 211 7.78 -0.99 -1.19
CA VAL A 211 9.03 -1.45 -1.79
C VAL A 211 8.73 -1.86 -3.23
N THR A 212 8.48 -0.88 -4.09
CA THR A 212 8.13 -1.10 -5.51
C THR A 212 9.22 -1.90 -6.23
N VAL A 213 10.48 -1.67 -5.82
CA VAL A 213 11.65 -2.50 -6.15
C VAL A 213 12.51 -2.62 -4.91
N GLU A 214 12.99 -3.82 -4.59
CA GLU A 214 13.94 -4.05 -3.50
C GLU A 214 15.33 -3.48 -3.85
N MET A 215 15.58 -2.23 -3.49
CA MET A 215 16.81 -1.51 -3.82
C MET A 215 17.90 -1.67 -2.75
N SER A 216 17.55 -2.13 -1.55
CA SER A 216 18.43 -2.21 -0.40
C SER A 216 18.24 -3.52 0.39
N MET A 217 19.00 -3.71 1.45
CA MET A 217 18.78 -4.79 2.42
C MET A 217 17.66 -4.40 3.39
N PRO A 218 16.94 -5.37 3.99
CA PRO A 218 15.78 -5.14 4.86
C PRO A 218 16.01 -4.15 6.01
N HIS A 219 17.19 -4.16 6.62
CA HIS A 219 17.53 -3.22 7.69
C HIS A 219 17.54 -1.74 7.25
N VAL A 220 17.73 -1.45 5.96
CA VAL A 220 17.62 -0.09 5.41
C VAL A 220 16.14 0.30 5.34
N TYR A 221 15.30 -0.60 4.85
CA TYR A 221 13.87 -0.37 4.81
C TYR A 221 13.29 -0.18 6.21
N ALA A 222 13.69 -1.00 7.18
CA ALA A 222 13.29 -0.82 8.59
C ALA A 222 13.65 0.58 9.12
N GLN A 223 14.84 1.09 8.81
CA GLN A 223 15.23 2.45 9.20
C GLN A 223 14.37 3.52 8.51
N GLN A 224 14.02 3.32 7.24
CA GLN A 224 13.12 4.23 6.51
C GLN A 224 11.71 4.21 7.11
N VAL A 225 11.18 3.04 7.46
CA VAL A 225 9.87 2.88 8.13
C VAL A 225 9.87 3.56 9.49
N GLU A 226 10.90 3.32 10.33
CA GLU A 226 11.02 3.98 11.64
C GLU A 226 11.04 5.51 11.50
N TYR A 227 11.82 6.02 10.53
CA TYR A 227 11.86 7.46 10.24
C TYR A 227 10.48 8.01 9.88
N MET A 228 9.73 7.31 9.04
CA MET A 228 8.36 7.71 8.69
C MET A 228 7.46 7.67 9.91
N CYS A 229 7.48 6.60 10.70
CA CYS A 229 6.69 6.49 11.93
C CYS A 229 6.99 7.62 12.93
N ASP A 230 8.25 8.02 13.06
CA ASP A 230 8.67 9.09 13.97
C ASP A 230 8.34 10.51 13.46
N THR A 231 8.07 10.69 12.16
CA THR A 231 7.99 12.03 11.55
C THR A 231 6.70 12.32 10.79
N LEU A 232 5.81 11.35 10.65
CA LEU A 232 4.47 11.59 10.11
C LEU A 232 3.63 12.43 11.08
N HIS A 233 2.90 13.41 10.52
CA HIS A 233 1.95 14.20 11.26
C HIS A 233 0.80 13.32 11.77
N ASN A 234 0.30 13.64 12.97
CA ASN A 234 -0.88 12.98 13.55
C ASN A 234 -0.77 11.44 13.54
N ARG A 235 0.43 10.91 13.85
CA ARG A 235 0.80 9.48 13.73
C ARG A 235 -0.19 8.53 14.41
N GLU A 236 -0.79 8.93 15.52
CA GLU A 236 -1.77 8.14 16.29
C GLU A 236 -3.06 7.85 15.49
N ASN A 237 -3.35 8.66 14.48
CA ASN A 237 -4.50 8.51 13.59
C ASN A 237 -4.11 8.05 12.18
N VAL A 238 -2.84 7.70 11.97
CA VAL A 238 -2.30 7.17 10.71
C VAL A 238 -1.94 5.71 10.89
N ILE A 239 -2.44 4.85 10.02
CA ILE A 239 -2.04 3.46 9.90
C ILE A 239 -0.88 3.40 8.91
N VAL A 240 0.29 2.96 9.34
CA VAL A 240 1.44 2.76 8.45
C VAL A 240 1.39 1.34 7.90
N SER A 241 1.26 1.23 6.58
CA SER A 241 1.18 -0.02 5.83
C SER A 241 2.47 -0.31 5.09
N LEU A 242 2.81 -1.59 4.97
CA LEU A 242 3.97 -2.09 4.23
C LEU A 242 3.51 -2.87 3.00
N HIS A 243 4.15 -2.61 1.86
CA HIS A 243 3.85 -3.31 0.60
C HIS A 243 5.15 -3.68 -0.13
N PRO A 244 5.90 -4.69 0.35
CA PRO A 244 7.13 -5.09 -0.32
C PRO A 244 6.88 -6.05 -1.50
N HIS A 245 7.61 -5.77 -2.60
CA HIS A 245 7.92 -6.78 -3.62
C HIS A 245 9.16 -7.58 -3.23
N ASN A 246 9.41 -8.70 -3.92
CA ASN A 246 10.36 -9.73 -3.52
C ASN A 246 11.55 -9.87 -4.50
N ASP A 247 12.01 -8.76 -5.08
CA ASP A 247 13.04 -8.76 -6.14
C ASP A 247 14.37 -9.40 -5.71
N ARG A 248 14.70 -9.33 -4.43
CA ARG A 248 15.91 -9.91 -3.84
C ARG A 248 15.63 -11.09 -2.92
N GLY A 249 14.38 -11.53 -2.82
CA GLY A 249 13.96 -12.60 -1.93
C GLY A 249 13.86 -12.17 -0.45
N CYS A 250 13.69 -10.89 -0.16
CA CYS A 250 13.69 -10.36 1.20
C CYS A 250 12.36 -9.74 1.65
N ALA A 251 11.29 -9.80 0.85
CA ALA A 251 10.03 -9.14 1.16
C ALA A 251 9.42 -9.56 2.52
N VAL A 252 9.57 -10.83 2.91
CA VAL A 252 9.16 -11.31 4.24
C VAL A 252 9.95 -10.60 5.33
N ALA A 253 11.28 -10.52 5.20
CA ALA A 253 12.14 -9.83 6.16
C ALA A 253 11.89 -8.30 6.19
N ASP A 254 11.57 -7.69 5.05
CA ASP A 254 11.16 -6.29 4.97
C ASP A 254 9.89 -6.04 5.81
N CYS A 255 8.89 -6.94 5.72
CA CYS A 255 7.70 -6.87 6.54
C CYS A 255 7.99 -7.05 8.03
N GLU A 256 8.72 -8.09 8.40
CA GLU A 256 9.03 -8.40 9.81
C GLU A 256 9.80 -7.26 10.47
N MET A 257 10.86 -6.76 9.82
CA MET A 257 11.64 -5.64 10.33
C MET A 257 10.87 -4.32 10.30
N GLY A 258 9.99 -4.12 9.29
CA GLY A 258 9.12 -2.95 9.21
C GLY A 258 8.08 -2.91 10.33
N LEU A 259 7.55 -4.06 10.76
CA LEU A 259 6.67 -4.15 11.94
C LEU A 259 7.43 -3.80 13.22
N LEU A 260 8.66 -4.30 13.39
CA LEU A 260 9.52 -3.89 14.50
C LEU A 260 9.78 -2.37 14.47
N ALA A 261 9.86 -1.79 13.28
CA ALA A 261 10.04 -0.35 13.09
C ALA A 261 8.79 0.51 13.36
N GLY A 262 7.64 -0.12 13.63
CA GLY A 262 6.43 0.57 14.06
C GLY A 262 5.32 0.63 13.00
N ALA A 263 5.38 -0.18 11.95
CA ALA A 263 4.26 -0.33 11.02
C ALA A 263 3.09 -1.09 11.66
N ASP A 264 1.88 -0.83 11.16
CA ASP A 264 0.62 -1.34 11.73
C ASP A 264 -0.06 -2.37 10.82
N ARG A 265 0.30 -2.42 9.53
CA ARG A 265 -0.44 -3.15 8.49
C ARG A 265 0.51 -3.71 7.44
N ILE A 266 0.13 -4.83 6.83
CA ILE A 266 0.85 -5.46 5.71
C ILE A 266 -0.11 -5.69 4.55
N GLU A 267 0.34 -5.31 3.36
CA GLU A 267 -0.21 -5.70 2.08
C GLU A 267 0.68 -6.75 1.42
N GLY A 268 0.08 -7.82 0.95
CA GLY A 268 0.80 -8.88 0.28
C GLY A 268 -0.15 -9.88 -0.39
N THR A 269 0.39 -10.96 -0.90
CA THR A 269 -0.39 -12.00 -1.55
C THR A 269 -0.23 -13.34 -0.84
N CYS A 270 -1.21 -14.22 -1.00
CA CYS A 270 -1.07 -15.60 -0.58
C CYS A 270 0.08 -16.25 -1.38
N PHE A 271 1.06 -16.80 -0.66
CA PHE A 271 2.25 -17.44 -1.22
C PHE A 271 3.15 -16.54 -2.07
N GLY A 272 3.03 -15.21 -1.96
CA GLY A 272 3.93 -14.25 -2.58
C GLY A 272 3.77 -14.07 -4.08
N ASN A 273 2.62 -14.46 -4.67
CA ASN A 273 2.38 -14.23 -6.10
C ASN A 273 2.39 -12.73 -6.44
N GLY A 274 3.04 -12.34 -7.53
CA GLY A 274 3.13 -10.93 -7.93
C GLY A 274 4.08 -10.68 -9.08
N GLU A 275 4.28 -9.42 -9.40
CA GLU A 275 5.17 -9.00 -10.48
C GLU A 275 6.61 -9.44 -10.23
N ARG A 276 7.32 -9.76 -11.32
CA ARG A 276 8.73 -10.18 -11.33
C ARG A 276 8.94 -11.42 -10.46
N THR A 277 9.46 -11.27 -9.24
CA THR A 277 9.72 -12.35 -8.29
C THR A 277 8.63 -12.47 -7.21
N GLY A 278 7.62 -11.61 -7.24
CA GLY A 278 6.45 -11.67 -6.37
C GLY A 278 6.32 -10.53 -5.37
N ASN A 279 5.29 -10.65 -4.54
CA ASN A 279 5.00 -9.78 -3.39
C ASN A 279 5.46 -10.42 -2.07
N ALA A 280 5.27 -9.72 -0.98
CA ALA A 280 5.37 -10.29 0.35
C ALA A 280 4.41 -11.48 0.51
N ASP A 281 4.93 -12.62 0.94
CA ASP A 281 4.15 -13.83 1.21
C ASP A 281 3.47 -13.73 2.58
N ILE A 282 2.18 -13.36 2.58
CA ILE A 282 1.40 -13.20 3.82
C ILE A 282 1.35 -14.51 4.61
N VAL A 283 1.26 -15.66 3.94
CA VAL A 283 1.19 -16.96 4.63
C VAL A 283 2.47 -17.23 5.38
N THR A 284 3.62 -17.01 4.75
CA THR A 284 4.92 -17.17 5.41
C THR A 284 5.08 -16.19 6.57
N ILE A 285 4.73 -14.91 6.40
CA ILE A 285 4.83 -13.92 7.47
C ILE A 285 3.92 -14.31 8.65
N ALA A 286 2.66 -14.67 8.39
CA ALA A 286 1.73 -15.09 9.43
C ALA A 286 2.20 -16.34 10.20
N LEU A 287 2.77 -17.33 9.51
CA LEU A 287 3.34 -18.51 10.13
C LEU A 287 4.60 -18.18 10.95
N ASN A 288 5.47 -17.33 10.44
CA ASN A 288 6.64 -16.88 11.19
C ASN A 288 6.24 -16.14 12.47
N MET A 289 5.26 -15.26 12.38
CA MET A 289 4.70 -14.55 13.53
C MET A 289 4.08 -15.52 14.53
N TYR A 290 3.33 -16.52 14.09
CA TYR A 290 2.72 -17.54 14.96
C TYR A 290 3.76 -18.42 15.63
N LEU A 291 4.83 -18.82 14.93
CA LEU A 291 5.82 -19.78 15.41
C LEU A 291 6.97 -19.14 16.21
N SER A 292 7.33 -17.90 15.86
CA SER A 292 8.56 -17.30 16.37
C SER A 292 8.37 -16.28 17.46
N LEU A 293 7.19 -16.09 18.05
CA LEU A 293 7.12 -15.26 19.25
C LEU A 293 6.26 -14.01 19.24
N ILE A 294 5.39 -13.87 18.31
CA ILE A 294 4.29 -13.02 18.68
C ILE A 294 3.43 -13.85 19.61
N HIS A 295 3.66 -13.67 20.89
CA HIS A 295 2.70 -14.12 21.87
C HIS A 295 1.47 -13.24 21.74
N ILE A 296 0.65 -13.60 20.79
CA ILE A 296 -0.69 -13.05 20.68
C ILE A 296 -1.48 -13.56 21.87
#